data_43c32104c615eb55c9f4c2d05db609d6
#
_entry.id   43c32104c615eb55c9f4c2d05db609d6
#
_cell.length_a   1.000
_cell.length_b   1.000
_cell.length_c   1.000
_cell.angle_alpha   90.00
_cell.angle_beta   90.00
_cell.angle_gamma   90.00
#
_symmetry.space_group_name_H-M   'P 1'
#
loop_
_entity.id
_entity.type
_entity.pdbx_description
1 polymer ?
#
loop_
_entity_poly.entity_id
_entity_poly.type
_entity_poly.pdbx_seq_one_letter_code
_entity_poly.pdbx_strand_id
1 'polypeptide(L)'
;SLIAEKDYEVGIPAILVNDIKQAMSLIAMEFYGHPEKQLKLLAFTGTKGKTTAAYFAYHILEQSHRPAMLSTMNTTLDGKNFFKSTLTTPESLDLFAMMAEAVANDRTHLIMEVSSQAYLVKRVYGLTFDVGVFLNISPDHIGPIEHPTFEDYFYHKRLLMKNSQAVVIN
;
A
#
# COMPACT_ATOMS: atom_id res chain seq x y z
N SER A 1 23.48 -10.11 -9.74
CA SER A 1 22.64 -11.23 -9.27
C SER A 1 21.23 -11.07 -9.79
N LEU A 2 20.51 -12.16 -9.97
CA LEU A 2 19.11 -12.23 -10.39
C LEU A 2 18.28 -12.79 -9.23
N ILE A 3 17.05 -12.28 -9.06
CA ILE A 3 16.04 -12.90 -8.20
C ILE A 3 14.91 -13.37 -9.13
N ALA A 4 14.54 -14.63 -9.07
CA ALA A 4 13.58 -15.22 -10.00
C ALA A 4 12.82 -16.39 -9.37
N GLU A 5 11.67 -16.76 -9.96
CA GLU A 5 10.87 -17.92 -9.53
C GLU A 5 11.36 -19.25 -10.16
N LYS A 6 12.20 -19.15 -11.18
CA LYS A 6 12.84 -20.30 -11.84
C LYS A 6 14.22 -19.93 -12.32
N ASP A 7 15.07 -20.94 -12.51
CA ASP A 7 16.38 -20.75 -13.13
C ASP A 7 16.21 -20.48 -14.63
N TYR A 8 16.81 -19.38 -15.07
CA TYR A 8 16.82 -18.97 -16.48
C TYR A 8 18.15 -19.28 -17.18
N GLU A 9 19.09 -19.94 -16.47
CA GLU A 9 20.41 -20.38 -17.00
C GLU A 9 21.22 -19.22 -17.66
N VAL A 10 21.10 -18.02 -17.14
CA VAL A 10 21.71 -16.81 -17.72
C VAL A 10 23.18 -16.60 -17.33
N GLY A 11 23.83 -17.57 -16.70
CA GLY A 11 25.26 -17.53 -16.36
C GLY A 11 25.65 -16.53 -15.26
N ILE A 12 24.69 -15.98 -14.52
CA ILE A 12 24.91 -15.12 -13.35
C ILE A 12 24.27 -15.75 -12.11
N PRO A 13 24.80 -15.50 -10.90
CA PRO A 13 24.21 -16.00 -9.67
C PRO A 13 22.74 -15.60 -9.55
N ALA A 14 21.87 -16.56 -9.32
CA ALA A 14 20.44 -16.37 -9.12
C ALA A 14 20.01 -16.81 -7.72
N ILE A 15 19.12 -16.04 -7.12
CA ILE A 15 18.37 -16.41 -5.91
C ILE A 15 16.99 -16.83 -6.36
N LEU A 16 16.65 -18.10 -6.11
CA LEU A 16 15.33 -18.63 -6.45
C LEU A 16 14.37 -18.41 -5.29
N VAL A 17 13.20 -17.86 -5.59
CA VAL A 17 12.13 -17.57 -4.64
C VAL A 17 10.82 -18.20 -5.11
N ASN A 18 9.94 -18.54 -4.19
CA ASN A 18 8.64 -19.13 -4.53
C ASN A 18 7.64 -18.13 -5.13
N ASP A 19 7.83 -16.84 -4.83
CA ASP A 19 6.94 -15.76 -5.26
C ASP A 19 7.74 -14.45 -5.32
N ILE A 20 7.96 -13.97 -6.53
CA ILE A 20 8.76 -12.78 -6.77
C ILE A 20 8.12 -11.50 -6.21
N LYS A 21 6.79 -11.42 -6.19
CA LYS A 21 6.07 -10.26 -5.67
C LYS A 21 6.16 -10.17 -4.15
N GLN A 22 6.07 -11.30 -3.46
CA GLN A 22 6.34 -11.37 -2.02
C GLN A 22 7.80 -11.01 -1.72
N ALA A 23 8.73 -11.61 -2.44
CA ALA A 23 10.15 -11.34 -2.26
C ALA A 23 10.46 -9.87 -2.48
N MET A 24 9.90 -9.24 -3.51
CA MET A 24 10.10 -7.82 -3.80
C MET A 24 9.62 -6.93 -2.64
N SER A 25 8.45 -7.23 -2.05
CA SER A 25 7.94 -6.47 -0.90
C SER A 25 8.84 -6.62 0.33
N LEU A 26 9.25 -7.85 0.66
CA LEU A 26 10.12 -8.11 1.81
C LEU A 26 11.52 -7.52 1.64
N ILE A 27 12.09 -7.60 0.43
CA ILE A 27 13.39 -7.01 0.12
C ILE A 27 13.32 -5.47 0.22
N ALA A 28 12.26 -4.86 -0.31
CA ALA A 28 12.07 -3.42 -0.20
C ALA A 28 11.97 -2.96 1.26
N MET A 29 11.22 -3.71 2.08
CA MET A 29 11.07 -3.45 3.52
C MET A 29 12.43 -3.45 4.23
N GLU A 30 13.24 -4.49 4.03
CA GLU A 30 14.58 -4.61 4.60
C GLU A 30 15.54 -3.54 4.04
N PHE A 31 15.53 -3.33 2.73
CA PHE A 31 16.42 -2.36 2.08
C PHE A 31 16.24 -0.93 2.59
N TYR A 32 14.99 -0.54 2.85
CA TYR A 32 14.66 0.78 3.38
C TYR A 32 14.64 0.85 4.91
N GLY A 33 15.07 -0.20 5.62
CA GLY A 33 15.24 -0.20 7.07
C GLY A 33 13.94 -0.15 7.86
N HIS A 34 12.90 -0.83 7.38
CA HIS A 34 11.60 -0.93 8.04
C HIS A 34 10.92 0.42 8.34
N PRO A 35 10.72 1.29 7.36
CA PRO A 35 10.10 2.60 7.58
C PRO A 35 8.65 2.48 8.08
N GLU A 36 7.97 1.37 7.78
CA GLU A 36 6.62 1.09 8.26
C GLU A 36 6.52 0.99 9.79
N LYS A 37 7.62 0.68 10.48
CA LYS A 37 7.65 0.62 11.94
C LYS A 37 7.80 1.99 12.60
N GLN A 38 8.16 3.00 11.83
CA GLN A 38 8.39 4.37 12.29
C GLN A 38 7.20 5.30 12.03
N LEU A 39 6.18 4.80 11.34
CA LEU A 39 4.96 5.52 10.95
C LEU A 39 3.73 4.83 11.55
N LYS A 40 2.72 5.63 11.92
CA LYS A 40 1.37 5.11 12.15
C LYS A 40 0.65 5.00 10.82
N LEU A 41 0.27 3.78 10.42
CA LEU A 41 -0.29 3.48 9.12
C LEU A 41 -1.82 3.46 9.16
N LEU A 42 -2.45 4.38 8.43
CA LEU A 42 -3.90 4.45 8.24
C LEU A 42 -4.24 4.11 6.79
N ALA A 43 -5.01 3.06 6.57
CA ALA A 43 -5.32 2.58 5.23
C ALA A 43 -6.83 2.63 4.96
N PHE A 44 -7.19 3.10 3.76
CA PHE A 44 -8.56 3.23 3.31
C PHE A 44 -8.82 2.32 2.11
N THR A 45 -9.83 1.46 2.20
CA THR A 45 -10.32 0.67 1.08
C THR A 45 -11.81 0.90 0.86
N GLY A 46 -12.27 0.60 -0.34
CA GLY A 46 -13.66 0.76 -0.76
C GLY A 46 -13.73 0.79 -2.29
N THR A 47 -14.89 0.58 -2.85
CA THR A 47 -15.11 0.79 -4.28
C THR A 47 -14.98 2.27 -4.60
N LYS A 48 -15.65 3.13 -3.80
CA LYS A 48 -15.63 4.59 -3.96
C LYS A 48 -15.29 5.30 -2.65
N GLY A 49 -14.87 6.57 -2.75
CA GLY A 49 -14.68 7.44 -1.60
C GLY A 49 -13.33 7.32 -0.89
N LYS A 50 -12.42 6.42 -1.30
CA LYS A 50 -11.10 6.26 -0.68
C LYS A 50 -10.30 7.56 -0.64
N THR A 51 -10.18 8.23 -1.78
CA THR A 51 -9.49 9.52 -1.90
C THR A 51 -10.08 10.58 -0.98
N THR A 52 -11.39 10.74 -0.98
CA THR A 52 -12.09 11.71 -0.12
C THR A 52 -11.83 11.42 1.35
N ALA A 53 -11.94 10.17 1.77
CA ALA A 53 -11.71 9.77 3.15
C ALA A 53 -10.24 9.96 3.57
N ALA A 54 -9.29 9.64 2.68
CA ALA A 54 -7.87 9.88 2.92
C ALA A 54 -7.56 11.37 3.12
N TYR A 55 -8.15 12.25 2.29
CA TYR A 55 -8.01 13.70 2.43
C TYR A 55 -8.59 14.22 3.75
N PHE A 56 -9.79 13.78 4.13
CA PHE A 56 -10.36 14.17 5.43
C PHE A 56 -9.47 13.72 6.59
N ALA A 57 -9.00 12.48 6.58
CA ALA A 57 -8.10 11.98 7.61
C ALA A 57 -6.78 12.78 7.64
N TYR A 58 -6.21 13.12 6.48
CA TYR A 58 -5.02 13.95 6.38
C TYR A 58 -5.24 15.31 7.04
N HIS A 59 -6.28 16.06 6.66
CA HIS A 59 -6.57 17.39 7.18
C HIS A 59 -6.96 17.40 8.66
N ILE A 60 -7.54 16.32 9.17
CA ILE A 60 -7.80 16.17 10.61
C ILE A 60 -6.47 15.95 11.35
N LEU A 61 -5.63 15.04 10.87
CA LEU A 61 -4.38 14.70 11.54
C LEU A 61 -3.35 15.83 11.46
N GLU A 62 -3.32 16.61 10.39
CA GLU A 62 -2.35 17.73 10.28
C GLU A 62 -2.54 18.83 11.33
N GLN A 63 -3.71 18.88 12.01
CA GLN A 63 -3.95 19.84 13.10
C GLN A 63 -3.09 19.56 14.36
N SER A 64 -2.65 18.31 14.55
CA SER A 64 -1.92 17.92 15.77
C SER A 64 -0.75 16.97 15.50
N HIS A 65 -0.62 16.45 14.28
CA HIS A 65 0.40 15.51 13.87
C HIS A 65 1.08 15.96 12.56
N ARG A 66 2.05 15.19 12.10
CA ARG A 66 2.74 15.42 10.83
C ARG A 66 2.47 14.27 9.87
N PRO A 67 1.29 14.22 9.24
CA PRO A 67 0.97 13.14 8.31
C PRO A 67 1.71 13.27 6.98
N ALA A 68 1.97 12.13 6.34
CA ALA A 68 2.18 11.95 4.92
C ALA A 68 0.93 11.33 4.31
N MET A 69 0.75 11.43 2.99
CA MET A 69 -0.40 10.84 2.30
C MET A 69 0.01 10.25 0.96
N LEU A 70 -0.44 9.02 0.71
CA LEU A 70 -0.40 8.33 -0.58
C LEU A 70 -1.83 8.16 -1.11
N SER A 71 -2.20 8.93 -2.11
CA SER A 71 -3.56 8.93 -2.66
C SER A 71 -3.52 8.94 -4.19
N THR A 72 -4.60 8.49 -4.81
CA THR A 72 -4.74 8.45 -6.28
C THR A 72 -4.56 9.82 -6.93
N MET A 73 -5.02 10.89 -6.29
CA MET A 73 -4.98 12.24 -6.86
C MET A 73 -3.66 12.94 -6.54
N ASN A 74 -3.25 12.93 -5.27
CA ASN A 74 -2.04 13.58 -4.82
C ASN A 74 -1.34 12.78 -3.73
N THR A 75 -0.03 12.80 -3.77
CA THR A 75 0.85 12.26 -2.74
C THR A 75 1.63 13.41 -2.13
N THR A 76 1.84 13.38 -0.82
CA THR A 76 2.76 14.27 -0.11
C THR A 76 3.55 13.50 0.93
N LEU A 77 4.87 13.63 0.89
CA LEU A 77 5.80 12.94 1.80
C LEU A 77 6.47 13.90 2.79
N ASP A 78 6.29 15.20 2.60
CA ASP A 78 6.85 16.26 3.44
C ASP A 78 5.78 17.23 4.01
N GLY A 79 4.51 17.03 3.62
CA GLY A 79 3.39 17.87 4.00
C GLY A 79 3.37 19.25 3.34
N LYS A 80 4.23 19.50 2.35
CA LYS A 80 4.37 20.80 1.66
C LYS A 80 4.23 20.64 0.15
N ASN A 81 4.94 19.70 -0.41
CA ASN A 81 4.93 19.42 -1.83
C ASN A 81 3.93 18.32 -2.13
N PHE A 82 3.04 18.57 -3.10
CA PHE A 82 2.03 17.63 -3.57
C PHE A 82 2.32 17.27 -5.02
N PHE A 83 2.36 15.98 -5.30
CA PHE A 83 2.55 15.47 -6.66
C PHE A 83 1.55 14.36 -6.99
N LYS A 84 1.27 14.19 -8.27
CA LYS A 84 0.32 13.18 -8.73
C LYS A 84 0.91 11.78 -8.60
N SER A 85 0.14 10.86 -8.02
CA SER A 85 0.49 9.44 -8.03
C SER A 85 0.24 8.79 -9.39
N THR A 86 1.06 7.82 -9.75
CA THR A 86 0.85 6.99 -10.95
C THR A 86 -0.10 5.84 -10.69
N LEU A 87 -0.16 5.36 -9.45
CA LEU A 87 -1.01 4.26 -9.00
C LEU A 87 -1.71 4.63 -7.68
N THR A 88 -2.91 4.11 -7.48
CA THR A 88 -3.64 4.26 -6.19
C THR A 88 -2.83 3.73 -5.01
N THR A 89 -2.20 2.57 -5.19
CA THR A 89 -1.24 1.97 -4.25
C THR A 89 0.04 1.71 -5.04
N PRO A 90 1.17 2.34 -4.71
CA PRO A 90 2.44 2.14 -5.41
C PRO A 90 2.92 0.69 -5.41
N GLU A 91 3.81 0.34 -6.34
CA GLU A 91 4.54 -0.94 -6.29
C GLU A 91 5.39 -1.01 -5.03
N SER A 92 5.70 -2.22 -4.56
CA SER A 92 6.35 -2.42 -3.25
C SER A 92 7.62 -1.61 -3.08
N LEU A 93 8.50 -1.59 -4.07
CA LEU A 93 9.77 -0.87 -3.99
C LEU A 93 9.54 0.65 -3.82
N ASP A 94 8.64 1.21 -4.62
CA ASP A 94 8.29 2.64 -4.55
C ASP A 94 7.55 2.96 -3.25
N LEU A 95 6.67 2.06 -2.79
CA LEU A 95 5.92 2.23 -1.55
C LEU A 95 6.86 2.36 -0.33
N PHE A 96 7.84 1.45 -0.19
CA PHE A 96 8.78 1.52 0.92
C PHE A 96 9.79 2.66 0.77
N ALA A 97 10.16 3.04 -0.47
CA ALA A 97 10.95 4.25 -0.72
C ALA A 97 10.20 5.51 -0.25
N MET A 98 8.92 5.64 -0.60
CA MET A 98 8.08 6.77 -0.17
C MET A 98 7.86 6.77 1.35
N MET A 99 7.72 5.61 1.99
CA MET A 99 7.67 5.53 3.46
C MET A 99 8.97 6.01 4.10
N ALA A 100 10.12 5.60 3.56
CA ALA A 100 11.43 6.03 4.06
C ALA A 100 11.63 7.54 3.87
N GLU A 101 11.21 8.10 2.74
CA GLU A 101 11.23 9.53 2.50
C GLU A 101 10.31 10.30 3.49
N ALA A 102 9.11 9.78 3.76
CA ALA A 102 8.21 10.35 4.75
C ALA A 102 8.86 10.36 6.15
N VAL A 103 9.51 9.27 6.55
CA VAL A 103 10.29 9.20 7.81
C VAL A 103 11.42 10.23 7.81
N ALA A 104 12.18 10.33 6.75
CA ALA A 104 13.27 11.32 6.62
C ALA A 104 12.78 12.78 6.68
N ASN A 105 11.51 13.01 6.32
CA ASN A 105 10.83 14.31 6.46
C ASN A 105 10.10 14.46 7.81
N ASP A 106 10.45 13.66 8.81
CA ASP A 106 9.84 13.69 10.16
C ASP A 106 8.32 13.49 10.17
N ARG A 107 7.75 12.76 9.23
CA ARG A 107 6.33 12.41 9.27
C ARG A 107 6.11 11.35 10.35
N THR A 108 4.96 11.42 11.00
CA THR A 108 4.58 10.53 12.10
C THR A 108 3.49 9.55 11.71
N HIS A 109 2.72 9.87 10.69
CA HIS A 109 1.59 9.09 10.18
C HIS A 109 1.69 8.98 8.67
N LEU A 110 1.25 7.84 8.13
CA LEU A 110 1.02 7.67 6.72
C LEU A 110 -0.43 7.28 6.48
N ILE A 111 -1.12 8.09 5.71
CA ILE A 111 -2.48 7.85 5.26
C ILE A 111 -2.39 7.34 3.82
N MET A 112 -2.99 6.18 3.53
CA MET A 112 -2.91 5.65 2.18
C MET A 112 -4.19 4.98 1.70
N GLU A 113 -4.41 5.07 0.40
CA GLU A 113 -5.43 4.27 -0.28
C GLU A 113 -4.87 2.89 -0.58
N VAL A 114 -5.62 1.83 -0.22
CA VAL A 114 -5.27 0.45 -0.53
C VAL A 114 -6.34 -0.15 -1.43
N SER A 115 -5.98 -0.41 -2.68
CA SER A 115 -6.84 -1.07 -3.65
C SER A 115 -6.87 -2.59 -3.43
N SER A 116 -7.91 -3.26 -3.95
CA SER A 116 -7.96 -4.73 -3.99
C SER A 116 -6.79 -5.30 -4.81
N GLN A 117 -6.43 -4.61 -5.89
CA GLN A 117 -5.30 -4.95 -6.74
C GLN A 117 -3.97 -4.96 -5.96
N ALA A 118 -3.80 -4.06 -4.98
CA ALA A 118 -2.60 -4.03 -4.14
C ALA A 118 -2.39 -5.34 -3.35
N TYR A 119 -3.48 -5.98 -2.92
CA TYR A 119 -3.45 -7.30 -2.31
C TYR A 119 -3.26 -8.41 -3.33
N LEU A 120 -3.97 -8.36 -4.46
CA LEU A 120 -3.85 -9.35 -5.53
C LEU A 120 -2.40 -9.48 -6.03
N VAL A 121 -1.74 -8.36 -6.26
CA VAL A 121 -0.34 -8.33 -6.74
C VAL A 121 0.69 -8.11 -5.62
N LYS A 122 0.28 -8.24 -4.36
CA LYS A 122 1.14 -8.27 -3.17
C LYS A 122 1.99 -7.00 -2.92
N ARG A 123 1.52 -5.83 -3.36
CA ARG A 123 2.21 -4.55 -3.14
C ARG A 123 2.38 -4.19 -1.67
N VAL A 124 1.42 -4.61 -0.84
CA VAL A 124 1.38 -4.35 0.62
C VAL A 124 1.69 -5.60 1.45
N TYR A 125 2.33 -6.61 0.84
CA TYR A 125 2.67 -7.84 1.54
C TYR A 125 3.64 -7.56 2.69
N GLY A 126 3.35 -8.13 3.87
CA GLY A 126 4.13 -7.93 5.09
C GLY A 126 3.77 -6.67 5.90
N LEU A 127 2.97 -5.74 5.35
CA LEU A 127 2.48 -4.60 6.11
C LEU A 127 1.38 -5.01 7.09
N THR A 128 1.41 -4.38 8.26
CA THR A 128 0.29 -4.35 9.22
C THR A 128 -0.08 -2.90 9.45
N PHE A 129 -1.35 -2.57 9.28
CA PHE A 129 -1.87 -1.21 9.46
C PHE A 129 -2.33 -1.00 10.90
N ASP A 130 -2.08 0.19 11.47
CA ASP A 130 -2.63 0.55 12.78
C ASP A 130 -4.16 0.69 12.68
N VAL A 131 -4.66 1.30 11.59
CA VAL A 131 -6.10 1.44 11.34
C VAL A 131 -6.41 1.09 9.88
N GLY A 132 -7.33 0.16 9.68
CA GLY A 132 -7.92 -0.16 8.38
C GLY A 132 -9.38 0.27 8.30
N VAL A 133 -9.72 1.05 7.28
CA VAL A 133 -11.07 1.57 7.06
C VAL A 133 -11.67 0.94 5.81
N PHE A 134 -12.80 0.27 5.97
CA PHE A 134 -13.57 -0.31 4.88
C PHE A 134 -14.82 0.55 4.63
N LEU A 135 -14.79 1.36 3.57
CA LEU A 135 -15.81 2.37 3.31
C LEU A 135 -17.09 1.79 2.70
N ASN A 136 -16.95 0.96 1.69
CA ASN A 136 -18.06 0.36 0.95
C ASN A 136 -17.58 -0.68 -0.05
N ILE A 137 -18.52 -1.44 -0.60
CA ILE A 137 -18.27 -2.34 -1.73
C ILE A 137 -19.48 -2.38 -2.66
N SER A 138 -19.22 -2.34 -3.95
CA SER A 138 -20.19 -2.59 -5.02
C SER A 138 -19.47 -3.26 -6.18
N PRO A 139 -20.17 -3.93 -7.11
CA PRO A 139 -19.53 -4.53 -8.28
C PRO A 139 -18.73 -3.49 -9.07
N ASP A 140 -17.43 -3.72 -9.18
CA ASP A 140 -16.47 -2.91 -9.89
C ASP A 140 -15.19 -3.72 -10.11
N HIS A 141 -14.33 -3.34 -11.05
CA HIS A 141 -13.06 -4.02 -11.28
C HIS A 141 -13.19 -5.53 -11.58
N ILE A 142 -14.32 -5.96 -12.18
CA ILE A 142 -14.56 -7.34 -12.57
C ILE A 142 -14.19 -7.50 -14.05
N GLY A 143 -13.20 -8.33 -14.33
CA GLY A 143 -12.72 -8.54 -15.68
C GLY A 143 -11.50 -9.47 -15.73
N PRO A 144 -11.08 -9.90 -16.92
CA PRO A 144 -10.03 -10.89 -17.08
C PRO A 144 -8.62 -10.42 -16.63
N ILE A 145 -8.41 -9.12 -16.51
CA ILE A 145 -7.10 -8.54 -16.13
C ILE A 145 -7.07 -8.13 -14.65
N GLU A 146 -8.24 -7.91 -14.03
CA GLU A 146 -8.35 -7.47 -12.65
C GLU A 146 -8.84 -8.63 -11.77
N HIS A 147 -10.12 -8.64 -11.42
CA HIS A 147 -10.72 -9.68 -10.60
C HIS A 147 -11.69 -10.54 -11.46
N PRO A 148 -11.54 -11.87 -11.48
CA PRO A 148 -12.40 -12.70 -12.31
C PRO A 148 -13.87 -12.70 -11.85
N THR A 149 -14.11 -12.50 -10.57
CA THR A 149 -15.46 -12.46 -9.98
C THR A 149 -15.57 -11.37 -8.90
N PHE A 150 -16.82 -11.06 -8.50
CA PHE A 150 -17.08 -10.15 -7.37
C PHE A 150 -16.57 -10.74 -6.04
N GLU A 151 -16.65 -12.05 -5.86
CA GLU A 151 -16.17 -12.76 -4.67
C GLU A 151 -14.65 -12.61 -4.54
N ASP A 152 -13.92 -12.71 -5.64
CA ASP A 152 -12.46 -12.50 -5.67
C ASP A 152 -12.12 -11.04 -5.36
N TYR A 153 -12.82 -10.08 -5.97
CA TYR A 153 -12.69 -8.66 -5.67
C TYR A 153 -12.95 -8.37 -4.19
N PHE A 154 -14.04 -8.89 -3.64
CA PHE A 154 -14.37 -8.74 -2.22
C PHE A 154 -13.34 -9.41 -1.33
N TYR A 155 -12.90 -10.62 -1.69
CA TYR A 155 -11.86 -11.35 -0.95
C TYR A 155 -10.60 -10.50 -0.78
N HIS A 156 -10.06 -9.95 -1.86
CA HIS A 156 -8.85 -9.14 -1.81
C HIS A 156 -9.05 -7.83 -1.06
N LYS A 157 -10.19 -7.18 -1.24
CA LYS A 157 -10.49 -5.92 -0.55
C LYS A 157 -10.60 -6.09 0.98
N ARG A 158 -11.23 -7.16 1.44
CA ARG A 158 -11.37 -7.46 2.89
C ARG A 158 -10.06 -7.84 3.59
N LEU A 159 -9.00 -8.16 2.84
CA LEU A 159 -7.70 -8.48 3.44
C LEU A 159 -7.14 -7.30 4.24
N LEU A 160 -7.49 -6.07 3.91
CA LEU A 160 -7.12 -4.91 4.73
C LEU A 160 -7.60 -5.07 6.19
N MET A 161 -8.81 -5.58 6.38
CA MET A 161 -9.36 -5.79 7.73
C MET A 161 -8.58 -6.84 8.54
N LYS A 162 -8.05 -7.86 7.85
CA LYS A 162 -7.21 -8.90 8.49
C LYS A 162 -5.81 -8.40 8.82
N ASN A 163 -5.32 -7.42 8.06
CA ASN A 163 -3.97 -6.85 8.20
C ASN A 163 -3.97 -5.53 8.99
N SER A 164 -5.04 -5.25 9.75
CA SER A 164 -5.17 -4.04 10.55
C SER A 164 -5.37 -4.38 12.04
N GLN A 165 -4.74 -3.60 12.91
CA GLN A 165 -4.88 -3.73 14.37
C GLN A 165 -6.24 -3.23 14.84
N ALA A 166 -6.69 -2.10 14.30
CA ALA A 166 -8.03 -1.56 14.50
C ALA A 166 -8.76 -1.47 13.16
N VAL A 167 -10.07 -1.70 13.19
CA VAL A 167 -10.90 -1.78 11.98
C VAL A 167 -12.11 -0.86 12.11
N VAL A 168 -12.35 -0.05 11.08
CA VAL A 168 -13.56 0.75 10.93
C VAL A 168 -14.30 0.25 9.68
N ILE A 169 -15.57 -0.08 9.85
CA ILE A 169 -16.45 -0.57 8.77
C ILE A 169 -17.69 0.32 8.75
N ASN A 170 -17.98 0.80 7.52
CA ASN A 170 -19.23 1.54 7.27
C ASN A 170 -20.32 0.60 6.77
#